data_2a81a99136f11f955c3c69a567b8bc93
#
_entry.id   2a81a99136f11f955c3c69a567b8bc93
#
_cell.length_a   1.000
_cell.length_b   1.000
_cell.length_c   1.000
_cell.angle_alpha   90.00
_cell.angle_beta   90.00
_cell.angle_gamma   90.00
#
_symmetry.space_group_name_H-M   'P 1'
#
loop_
_entity.id
_entity.type
_entity.pdbx_description
1 polymer ?
#
loop_
_entity_poly.entity_id
_entity_poly.type
_entity_poly.pdbx_seq_one_letter_code
_entity_poly.pdbx_strand_id
1 'polypeptide(L)'
;LEYRLSPLYVSVHATNWETRKVVLNNPKVPNIVEQLTRLAEGGIQFHCQMVVVPGLNDGAVLEESLQDLWNLGDAVISAAVIPVGLTQFSHLYTGRSMDRNNARALLEHVERWSERGMRERGESWVVGSDELYLLAERDLPGEEHYGDFAQIENGIGSVALLRVRVRDGLAQLPSMPGRKIGVVTGISMGPLMPPLLDELSRATGAKFELIVTENSLFGPTTTTAGLLVGADIRRALTDRH
;
A
#
# COMPACT_ATOMS: atom_id res chain seq x y z
N LEU A 1 6.29 20.08 -17.06
CA LEU A 1 5.66 21.42 -17.08
C LEU A 1 4.92 21.71 -18.40
N GLU A 2 5.46 21.29 -19.53
CA GLU A 2 4.88 21.57 -20.86
C GLU A 2 3.44 21.06 -21.00
N TYR A 3 3.17 19.82 -20.57
CA TYR A 3 1.85 19.19 -20.68
C TYR A 3 0.92 19.46 -19.50
N ARG A 4 1.40 20.12 -18.43
CA ARG A 4 0.64 20.44 -17.20
C ARG A 4 -0.14 19.27 -16.62
N LEU A 5 0.44 18.05 -16.68
CA LEU A 5 -0.15 16.87 -16.04
C LEU A 5 -0.10 17.06 -14.53
N SER A 6 -1.26 17.00 -13.88
CA SER A 6 -1.41 17.15 -12.43
C SER A 6 -2.69 16.42 -11.98
N PRO A 7 -2.69 15.71 -10.84
CA PRO A 7 -1.50 15.42 -10.03
C PRO A 7 -0.56 14.39 -10.66
N LEU A 8 0.71 14.42 -10.22
CA LEU A 8 1.68 13.37 -10.54
C LEU A 8 1.84 12.40 -9.36
N TYR A 9 2.27 11.17 -9.63
CA TYR A 9 2.69 10.21 -8.62
C TYR A 9 4.21 10.10 -8.63
N VAL A 10 4.86 10.42 -7.49
CA VAL A 10 6.30 10.54 -7.43
C VAL A 10 6.90 9.63 -6.36
N SER A 11 7.77 8.71 -6.78
CA SER A 11 8.58 7.88 -5.86
C SER A 11 9.73 8.71 -5.30
N VAL A 12 9.59 9.14 -4.05
CA VAL A 12 10.57 9.98 -3.33
C VAL A 12 11.57 9.12 -2.57
N HIS A 13 11.09 8.23 -1.72
CA HIS A 13 11.80 7.33 -0.81
C HIS A 13 12.63 8.00 0.27
N ALA A 14 13.37 9.06 -0.04
CA ALA A 14 14.07 9.95 0.88
C ALA A 14 14.32 11.31 0.20
N THR A 15 14.22 12.41 0.96
CA THR A 15 14.63 13.76 0.52
C THR A 15 16.13 13.97 0.71
N ASN A 16 16.71 13.33 1.71
CA ASN A 16 18.16 13.27 1.86
C ASN A 16 18.80 12.62 0.62
N TRP A 17 19.55 13.42 -0.11
CA TRP A 17 20.09 13.02 -1.43
C TRP A 17 21.03 11.82 -1.36
N GLU A 18 21.92 11.76 -0.36
CA GLU A 18 22.85 10.64 -0.22
C GLU A 18 22.11 9.34 0.12
N THR A 19 21.16 9.39 1.05
CA THR A 19 20.30 8.25 1.35
C THR A 19 19.52 7.80 0.13
N ARG A 20 18.96 8.74 -0.65
CA ARG A 20 18.20 8.42 -1.85
C ARG A 20 19.02 7.71 -2.92
N LYS A 21 20.29 8.09 -3.11
CA LYS A 21 21.23 7.38 -4.00
C LYS A 21 21.40 5.91 -3.61
N VAL A 22 21.49 5.65 -2.30
CA VAL A 22 21.64 4.29 -1.77
C VAL A 22 20.35 3.51 -1.96
N VAL A 23 19.20 4.07 -1.56
CA VAL A 23 17.88 3.41 -1.69
C VAL A 23 17.58 3.02 -3.14
N LEU A 24 17.89 3.91 -4.09
CA LEU A 24 17.66 3.68 -5.51
C LEU A 24 18.81 2.92 -6.20
N ASN A 25 19.87 2.60 -5.47
CA ASN A 25 21.10 2.02 -6.04
C ASN A 25 21.56 2.78 -7.30
N ASN A 26 21.46 4.12 -7.26
CA ASN A 26 21.78 4.98 -8.39
C ASN A 26 22.53 6.24 -7.94
N PRO A 27 23.88 6.27 -8.10
CA PRO A 27 24.67 7.41 -7.69
C PRO A 27 24.44 8.69 -8.51
N LYS A 28 23.74 8.59 -9.65
CA LYS A 28 23.45 9.71 -10.55
C LYS A 28 22.03 10.25 -10.39
N VAL A 29 21.26 9.75 -9.41
CA VAL A 29 19.90 10.27 -9.19
C VAL A 29 19.94 11.76 -8.87
N PRO A 30 19.09 12.58 -9.49
CA PRO A 30 19.05 14.01 -9.19
C PRO A 30 18.49 14.28 -7.80
N ASN A 31 18.76 15.48 -7.28
CA ASN A 31 18.15 15.96 -6.05
C ASN A 31 16.63 16.07 -6.23
N ILE A 32 15.88 15.29 -5.46
CA ILE A 32 14.42 15.21 -5.60
C ILE A 32 13.74 16.48 -5.09
N VAL A 33 14.28 17.12 -4.03
CA VAL A 33 13.68 18.32 -3.44
C VAL A 33 13.70 19.45 -4.47
N GLU A 34 14.83 19.65 -5.17
CA GLU A 34 14.94 20.66 -6.23
C GLU A 34 13.93 20.42 -7.36
N GLN A 35 13.72 19.14 -7.73
CA GLN A 35 12.77 18.79 -8.79
C GLN A 35 11.32 19.05 -8.34
N LEU A 36 10.96 18.64 -7.11
CA LEU A 36 9.62 18.85 -6.57
C LEU A 36 9.33 20.33 -6.37
N THR A 37 10.31 21.13 -5.90
CA THR A 37 10.17 22.59 -5.77
C THR A 37 9.86 23.22 -7.13
N ARG A 38 10.58 22.87 -8.19
CA ARG A 38 10.31 23.37 -9.55
C ARG A 38 8.93 22.98 -10.07
N LEU A 39 8.45 21.76 -9.73
CA LEU A 39 7.11 21.33 -10.10
C LEU A 39 6.05 22.14 -9.34
N ALA A 40 6.25 22.33 -8.03
CA ALA A 40 5.35 23.10 -7.18
C ALA A 40 5.26 24.59 -7.65
N GLU A 41 6.38 25.22 -7.94
CA GLU A 41 6.45 26.57 -8.51
C GLU A 41 5.75 26.66 -9.87
N GLY A 42 5.74 25.56 -10.64
CA GLY A 42 4.99 25.42 -11.90
C GLY A 42 3.51 25.13 -11.72
N GLY A 43 2.99 25.07 -10.48
CA GLY A 43 1.58 24.80 -10.17
C GLY A 43 1.19 23.31 -10.38
N ILE A 44 2.17 22.40 -10.35
CA ILE A 44 1.92 20.95 -10.44
C ILE A 44 1.79 20.37 -9.03
N GLN A 45 0.73 19.64 -8.80
CA GLN A 45 0.51 18.89 -7.55
C GLN A 45 0.96 17.44 -7.71
N PHE A 46 1.24 16.78 -6.58
CA PHE A 46 1.70 15.40 -6.62
C PHE A 46 1.39 14.62 -5.35
N HIS A 47 1.20 13.32 -5.53
CA HIS A 47 1.20 12.31 -4.49
C HIS A 47 2.59 11.73 -4.37
N CYS A 48 3.15 11.69 -3.16
CA CYS A 48 4.48 11.15 -2.90
C CYS A 48 4.41 9.71 -2.40
N GLN A 49 5.41 8.92 -2.74
CA GLN A 49 5.55 7.54 -2.33
C GLN A 49 6.90 7.32 -1.65
N MET A 50 6.86 6.71 -0.47
CA MET A 50 8.00 6.41 0.39
C MET A 50 8.07 4.90 0.62
N VAL A 51 8.88 4.16 -0.14
CA VAL A 51 9.19 2.77 0.18
C VAL A 51 10.27 2.78 1.25
N VAL A 52 9.97 2.24 2.43
CA VAL A 52 10.85 2.33 3.60
C VAL A 52 11.62 1.03 3.81
N VAL A 53 12.93 1.18 3.90
CA VAL A 53 13.91 0.12 4.15
C VAL A 53 14.45 0.28 5.57
N PRO A 54 14.23 -0.69 6.48
CA PRO A 54 14.68 -0.60 7.86
C PRO A 54 16.17 -0.35 8.01
N GLY A 55 16.53 0.67 8.80
CA GLY A 55 17.91 1.10 9.05
C GLY A 55 18.55 1.92 7.93
N LEU A 56 17.79 2.31 6.89
CA LEU A 56 18.30 3.12 5.80
C LEU A 56 17.54 4.45 5.64
N ASN A 57 16.25 4.41 5.41
CA ASN A 57 15.41 5.60 5.23
C ASN A 57 14.19 5.63 6.16
N ASP A 58 14.25 4.90 7.28
CA ASP A 58 13.29 4.93 8.39
C ASP A 58 13.67 5.99 9.45
N GLY A 59 12.96 6.03 10.55
CA GLY A 59 13.24 6.88 11.71
C GLY A 59 13.46 8.36 11.35
N ALA A 60 14.63 8.89 11.71
CA ALA A 60 14.95 10.31 11.50
C ALA A 60 14.98 10.73 10.02
N VAL A 61 15.41 9.83 9.13
CA VAL A 61 15.45 10.11 7.68
C VAL A 61 14.03 10.21 7.10
N LEU A 62 13.13 9.35 7.55
CA LEU A 62 11.72 9.45 7.17
C LEU A 62 11.09 10.74 7.70
N GLU A 63 11.37 11.09 8.96
CA GLU A 63 10.85 12.31 9.59
C GLU A 63 11.31 13.56 8.85
N GLU A 64 12.61 13.65 8.51
CA GLU A 64 13.17 14.70 7.67
C GLU A 64 12.44 14.78 6.34
N SER A 65 12.26 13.63 5.69
CA SER A 65 11.64 13.57 4.38
C SER A 65 10.17 14.01 4.40
N LEU A 66 9.41 13.59 5.40
CA LEU A 66 8.02 14.01 5.57
C LEU A 66 7.91 15.51 5.87
N GLN A 67 8.84 16.06 6.68
CA GLN A 67 8.88 17.50 6.97
C GLN A 67 9.24 18.30 5.71
N ASP A 68 10.20 17.87 4.90
CA ASP A 68 10.55 18.52 3.64
C ASP A 68 9.38 18.55 2.67
N LEU A 69 8.67 17.42 2.54
CA LEU A 69 7.47 17.32 1.69
C LEU A 69 6.34 18.21 2.23
N TRP A 70 6.16 18.27 3.55
CA TRP A 70 5.16 19.14 4.17
C TRP A 70 5.43 20.62 3.87
N ASN A 71 6.70 21.02 3.86
CA ASN A 71 7.12 22.39 3.59
C ASN A 71 6.85 22.83 2.13
N LEU A 72 6.61 21.89 1.21
CA LEU A 72 6.18 22.22 -0.16
C LEU A 72 4.69 22.61 -0.23
N GLY A 73 3.99 22.62 0.91
CA GLY A 73 2.60 23.10 1.01
C GLY A 73 1.62 22.25 0.21
N ASP A 74 0.65 22.92 -0.41
CA ASP A 74 -0.48 22.28 -1.13
C ASP A 74 -0.05 21.61 -2.44
N ALA A 75 1.20 21.73 -2.85
CA ALA A 75 1.72 20.98 -3.98
C ALA A 75 1.82 19.48 -3.65
N VAL A 76 2.06 19.10 -2.38
CA VAL A 76 2.04 17.71 -1.94
C VAL A 76 0.67 17.38 -1.36
N ILE A 77 -0.14 16.68 -2.17
CA ILE A 77 -1.50 16.29 -1.79
C ILE A 77 -1.45 15.22 -0.69
N SER A 78 -0.61 14.19 -0.85
CA SER A 78 -0.45 13.13 0.16
C SER A 78 0.90 12.43 0.05
N ALA A 79 1.30 11.75 1.12
CA ALA A 79 2.47 10.89 1.16
C ALA A 79 2.10 9.47 1.62
N ALA A 80 2.36 8.48 0.76
CA ALA A 80 2.18 7.07 1.06
C ALA A 80 3.46 6.48 1.65
N VAL A 81 3.35 5.76 2.77
CA VAL A 81 4.45 5.04 3.42
C VAL A 81 4.21 3.54 3.28
N ILE A 82 5.16 2.87 2.63
CA ILE A 82 5.06 1.48 2.19
C ILE A 82 6.28 0.72 2.71
N PRO A 83 6.13 -0.46 3.31
CA PRO A 83 7.28 -1.29 3.66
C PRO A 83 7.98 -1.82 2.40
N VAL A 84 9.31 -1.98 2.46
CA VAL A 84 10.04 -2.63 1.38
C VAL A 84 9.55 -4.05 1.19
N GLY A 85 9.13 -4.39 -0.03
CA GLY A 85 8.80 -5.75 -0.44
C GLY A 85 10.04 -6.47 -0.98
N LEU A 86 10.36 -7.62 -0.41
CA LEU A 86 11.48 -8.45 -0.86
C LEU A 86 10.95 -9.68 -1.57
N THR A 87 11.58 -10.02 -2.69
CA THR A 87 11.32 -11.24 -3.44
C THR A 87 12.55 -12.15 -3.42
N GLN A 88 12.39 -13.41 -3.80
CA GLN A 88 13.55 -14.31 -3.96
C GLN A 88 14.56 -13.83 -5.02
N PHE A 89 14.21 -12.83 -5.83
CA PHE A 89 15.10 -12.23 -6.83
C PHE A 89 15.81 -10.97 -6.32
N SER A 90 15.58 -10.56 -5.07
CA SER A 90 16.23 -9.39 -4.48
C SER A 90 17.67 -9.65 -4.05
N HIS A 91 18.47 -10.25 -4.95
CA HIS A 91 19.84 -10.71 -4.65
C HIS A 91 20.83 -9.58 -4.33
N LEU A 92 20.56 -8.37 -4.82
CA LEU A 92 21.40 -7.19 -4.56
C LEU A 92 21.01 -6.46 -3.28
N TYR A 93 19.91 -6.84 -2.67
CA TYR A 93 19.46 -6.23 -1.42
C TYR A 93 20.21 -6.87 -0.24
N THR A 94 20.97 -6.07 0.48
CA THR A 94 21.72 -6.48 1.67
C THR A 94 21.15 -5.93 2.98
N GLY A 95 20.03 -5.21 2.90
CA GLY A 95 19.37 -4.60 4.04
C GLY A 95 18.53 -5.59 4.85
N ARG A 96 17.86 -5.05 5.89
CA ARG A 96 16.95 -5.82 6.73
C ARG A 96 15.55 -5.90 6.10
N SER A 97 14.89 -7.05 6.24
CA SER A 97 13.47 -7.15 5.95
C SER A 97 12.66 -6.36 6.98
N MET A 98 11.48 -5.89 6.58
CA MET A 98 10.54 -5.29 7.51
C MET A 98 10.01 -6.38 8.45
N ASP A 99 10.28 -6.25 9.74
CA ASP A 99 9.68 -7.09 10.77
C ASP A 99 8.56 -6.35 11.50
N ARG A 100 7.88 -7.03 12.42
CA ARG A 100 6.77 -6.46 13.20
C ARG A 100 7.18 -5.21 13.98
N ASN A 101 8.35 -5.21 14.61
CA ASN A 101 8.79 -4.09 15.44
C ASN A 101 9.12 -2.87 14.58
N ASN A 102 9.80 -3.09 13.44
CA ASN A 102 10.05 -2.03 12.46
C ASN A 102 8.74 -1.49 11.88
N ALA A 103 7.77 -2.37 11.57
CA ALA A 103 6.47 -1.96 11.05
C ALA A 103 5.68 -1.12 12.08
N ARG A 104 5.69 -1.50 13.36
CA ARG A 104 5.06 -0.72 14.44
C ARG A 104 5.70 0.65 14.62
N ALA A 105 7.03 0.71 14.67
CA ALA A 105 7.75 1.99 14.75
C ALA A 105 7.45 2.88 13.53
N LEU A 106 7.36 2.29 12.35
CA LEU A 106 7.01 3.00 11.13
C LEU A 106 5.58 3.56 11.17
N LEU A 107 4.61 2.77 11.68
CA LEU A 107 3.24 3.22 11.87
C LEU A 107 3.11 4.38 12.85
N GLU A 108 3.92 4.45 13.91
CA GLU A 108 3.93 5.59 14.83
C GLU A 108 4.27 6.90 14.12
N HIS A 109 5.16 6.88 13.12
CA HIS A 109 5.43 8.05 12.27
C HIS A 109 4.21 8.37 11.39
N VAL A 110 3.63 7.37 10.74
CA VAL A 110 2.44 7.54 9.89
C VAL A 110 1.29 8.14 10.69
N GLU A 111 0.96 7.57 11.84
CA GLU A 111 -0.14 8.01 12.70
C GLU A 111 0.05 9.48 13.15
N ARG A 112 1.24 9.85 13.63
CA ARG A 112 1.52 11.25 14.03
C ARG A 112 1.35 12.25 12.88
N TRP A 113 1.83 11.90 11.69
CA TRP A 113 1.71 12.76 10.53
C TRP A 113 0.30 12.78 9.95
N SER A 114 -0.43 11.68 10.03
CA SER A 114 -1.86 11.60 9.68
C SER A 114 -2.70 12.49 10.60
N GLU A 115 -2.47 12.42 11.93
CA GLU A 115 -3.11 13.29 12.91
C GLU A 115 -2.80 14.77 12.69
N ARG A 116 -1.55 15.09 12.33
CA ARG A 116 -1.15 16.44 11.97
C ARG A 116 -1.88 16.91 10.71
N GLY A 117 -1.94 16.07 9.68
CA GLY A 117 -2.67 16.36 8.46
C GLY A 117 -4.14 16.62 8.73
N MET A 118 -4.79 15.75 9.50
CA MET A 118 -6.20 15.91 9.89
C MET A 118 -6.44 17.22 10.65
N ARG A 119 -5.56 17.59 11.56
CA ARG A 119 -5.68 18.83 12.35
C ARG A 119 -5.43 20.09 11.53
N GLU A 120 -4.44 20.08 10.62
CA GLU A 120 -3.96 21.27 9.93
C GLU A 120 -4.48 21.43 8.50
N ARG A 121 -4.92 20.31 7.85
CA ARG A 121 -5.43 20.28 6.48
C ARG A 121 -6.82 19.67 6.33
N GLY A 122 -7.34 19.01 7.39
CA GLY A 122 -8.65 18.35 7.37
C GLY A 122 -8.67 16.97 6.72
N GLU A 123 -7.49 16.40 6.43
CA GLU A 123 -7.35 15.09 5.79
C GLU A 123 -6.11 14.33 6.31
N SER A 124 -6.11 13.00 6.17
CA SER A 124 -4.95 12.16 6.48
C SER A 124 -3.89 12.35 5.40
N TRP A 125 -2.97 13.27 5.64
CA TRP A 125 -1.94 13.63 4.67
C TRP A 125 -0.87 12.55 4.47
N VAL A 126 -0.47 11.85 5.53
CA VAL A 126 0.38 10.64 5.45
C VAL A 126 -0.49 9.41 5.68
N VAL A 127 -0.36 8.44 4.80
CA VAL A 127 -1.11 7.17 4.86
C VAL A 127 -0.17 5.98 4.73
N GLY A 128 -0.42 4.96 5.52
CA GLY A 128 0.31 3.68 5.46
C GLY A 128 -0.38 2.69 4.52
N SER A 129 0.41 1.80 3.88
CA SER A 129 -0.16 0.70 3.10
C SER A 129 -0.85 -0.34 4.01
N ASP A 130 -1.84 -1.04 3.45
CA ASP A 130 -2.52 -2.13 4.16
C ASP A 130 -1.50 -3.18 4.66
N GLU A 131 -0.47 -3.48 3.86
CA GLU A 131 0.60 -4.40 4.23
C GLU A 131 1.35 -3.93 5.49
N LEU A 132 1.59 -2.63 5.64
CA LEU A 132 2.26 -2.07 6.82
C LEU A 132 1.44 -2.32 8.09
N TYR A 133 0.13 -2.12 8.06
CA TYR A 133 -0.77 -2.43 9.18
C TYR A 133 -0.78 -3.92 9.51
N LEU A 134 -0.86 -4.78 8.48
CA LEU A 134 -0.84 -6.23 8.66
C LEU A 134 0.48 -6.72 9.26
N LEU A 135 1.62 -6.22 8.81
CA LEU A 135 2.94 -6.53 9.37
C LEU A 135 3.08 -6.06 10.83
N ALA A 136 2.50 -4.92 11.16
CA ALA A 136 2.49 -4.38 12.52
C ALA A 136 1.50 -5.10 13.45
N GLU A 137 0.65 -5.98 12.93
CA GLU A 137 -0.50 -6.58 13.61
C GLU A 137 -1.40 -5.50 14.25
N ARG A 138 -1.76 -4.51 13.45
CA ARG A 138 -2.69 -3.44 13.79
C ARG A 138 -3.92 -3.51 12.90
N ASP A 139 -5.04 -3.06 13.43
CA ASP A 139 -6.28 -2.96 12.67
C ASP A 139 -6.13 -1.99 11.51
N LEU A 140 -6.72 -2.35 10.37
CA LEU A 140 -6.76 -1.49 9.19
C LEU A 140 -7.74 -0.33 9.44
N PRO A 141 -7.37 0.90 9.08
CA PRO A 141 -8.27 2.05 9.15
C PRO A 141 -9.55 1.86 8.34
N GLY A 142 -10.60 2.60 8.71
CA GLY A 142 -11.85 2.67 7.95
C GLY A 142 -11.74 3.51 6.67
N GLU A 143 -12.82 3.53 5.88
CA GLU A 143 -12.86 4.24 4.59
C GLU A 143 -12.61 5.75 4.72
N GLU A 144 -13.03 6.35 5.84
CA GLU A 144 -12.89 7.78 6.12
C GLU A 144 -11.43 8.24 6.24
N HIS A 145 -10.51 7.31 6.52
CA HIS A 145 -9.08 7.58 6.62
C HIS A 145 -8.42 7.84 5.26
N TYR A 146 -9.00 7.31 4.18
CA TYR A 146 -8.36 7.27 2.86
C TYR A 146 -8.95 8.28 1.86
N GLY A 147 -9.96 9.05 2.25
CA GLY A 147 -10.61 10.03 1.39
C GLY A 147 -11.10 9.42 0.08
N ASP A 148 -10.59 9.91 -1.04
CA ASP A 148 -10.93 9.44 -2.39
C ASP A 148 -10.13 8.20 -2.85
N PHE A 149 -9.34 7.60 -1.99
CA PHE A 149 -8.46 6.46 -2.30
C PHE A 149 -7.41 6.77 -3.39
N ALA A 150 -6.94 8.00 -3.47
CA ALA A 150 -6.00 8.45 -4.51
C ALA A 150 -4.74 7.59 -4.64
N GLN A 151 -4.30 6.93 -3.57
CA GLN A 151 -3.08 6.10 -3.56
C GLN A 151 -3.35 4.58 -3.59
N ILE A 152 -4.51 4.16 -4.10
CA ILE A 152 -4.94 2.75 -4.16
C ILE A 152 -3.93 1.85 -4.90
N GLU A 153 -3.30 2.36 -5.95
CA GLU A 153 -2.28 1.66 -6.74
C GLU A 153 -1.03 1.30 -5.90
N ASN A 154 -0.82 1.99 -4.79
CA ASN A 154 0.25 1.75 -3.83
C ASN A 154 -0.16 0.81 -2.69
N GLY A 155 -1.32 0.15 -2.79
CA GLY A 155 -1.84 -0.72 -1.74
C GLY A 155 -2.34 0.05 -0.51
N ILE A 156 -2.74 1.31 -0.68
CA ILE A 156 -3.28 2.17 0.37
C ILE A 156 -4.80 2.05 0.39
N GLY A 157 -5.36 1.49 1.47
CA GLY A 157 -6.80 1.38 1.66
C GLY A 157 -7.51 0.39 0.74
N SER A 158 -6.78 -0.57 0.15
CA SER A 158 -7.35 -1.56 -0.76
C SER A 158 -8.40 -2.43 -0.09
N VAL A 159 -8.17 -2.80 1.17
CA VAL A 159 -9.12 -3.58 1.96
C VAL A 159 -10.36 -2.76 2.33
N ALA A 160 -10.17 -1.49 2.71
CA ALA A 160 -11.28 -0.58 2.99
C ALA A 160 -12.15 -0.39 1.74
N LEU A 161 -11.55 -0.13 0.59
CA LEU A 161 -12.27 0.00 -0.68
C LEU A 161 -13.01 -1.28 -1.08
N LEU A 162 -12.39 -2.46 -0.87
CA LEU A 162 -13.05 -3.74 -1.10
C LEU A 162 -14.31 -3.89 -0.23
N ARG A 163 -14.21 -3.57 1.06
CA ARG A 163 -15.36 -3.59 1.99
C ARG A 163 -16.48 -2.66 1.54
N VAL A 164 -16.14 -1.43 1.13
CA VAL A 164 -17.10 -0.46 0.57
C VAL A 164 -17.80 -1.03 -0.66
N ARG A 165 -17.04 -1.54 -1.62
CA ARG A 165 -17.60 -2.10 -2.87
C ARG A 165 -18.48 -3.33 -2.62
N VAL A 166 -18.11 -4.20 -1.69
CA VAL A 166 -18.96 -5.33 -1.31
C VAL A 166 -20.25 -4.80 -0.69
N ARG A 167 -20.18 -3.97 0.35
CA ARG A 167 -21.34 -3.38 1.02
C ARG A 167 -22.32 -2.72 0.03
N ASP A 168 -21.81 -1.86 -0.84
CA ASP A 168 -22.63 -1.08 -1.77
C ASP A 168 -23.17 -1.93 -2.94
N GLY A 169 -22.50 -3.05 -3.26
CA GLY A 169 -22.90 -3.97 -4.31
C GLY A 169 -23.87 -5.07 -3.90
N LEU A 170 -24.01 -5.36 -2.60
CA LEU A 170 -24.79 -6.51 -2.11
C LEU A 170 -26.22 -6.56 -2.66
N ALA A 171 -26.91 -5.42 -2.67
CA ALA A 171 -28.32 -5.33 -3.12
C ALA A 171 -28.51 -5.57 -4.63
N GLN A 172 -27.43 -5.52 -5.41
CA GLN A 172 -27.45 -5.69 -6.86
C GLN A 172 -27.06 -7.10 -7.30
N LEU A 173 -26.61 -7.94 -6.35
CA LEU A 173 -26.16 -9.28 -6.65
C LEU A 173 -27.35 -10.20 -6.98
N PRO A 174 -27.22 -11.05 -8.02
CA PRO A 174 -28.24 -12.02 -8.35
C PRO A 174 -28.32 -13.12 -7.30
N SER A 175 -29.50 -13.69 -7.11
CA SER A 175 -29.65 -14.92 -6.33
C SER A 175 -29.01 -16.09 -7.05
N MET A 176 -28.15 -16.85 -6.36
CA MET A 176 -27.37 -17.96 -6.92
C MET A 176 -27.38 -19.20 -6.00
N PRO A 177 -28.56 -19.69 -5.55
CA PRO A 177 -28.63 -20.79 -4.62
C PRO A 177 -28.00 -22.05 -5.20
N GLY A 178 -27.27 -22.79 -4.36
CA GLY A 178 -26.60 -24.03 -4.76
C GLY A 178 -25.33 -23.88 -5.58
N ARG A 179 -24.94 -22.65 -5.97
CA ARG A 179 -23.64 -22.40 -6.61
C ARG A 179 -22.52 -22.49 -5.59
N LYS A 180 -21.38 -23.05 -6.03
CA LYS A 180 -20.11 -23.01 -5.30
C LYS A 180 -19.14 -22.12 -6.07
N ILE A 181 -18.54 -21.18 -5.38
CA ILE A 181 -17.64 -20.16 -5.95
C ILE A 181 -16.34 -20.19 -5.17
N GLY A 182 -15.23 -20.59 -5.82
CA GLY A 182 -13.90 -20.51 -5.24
C GLY A 182 -13.36 -19.08 -5.38
N VAL A 183 -12.87 -18.53 -4.27
CA VAL A 183 -12.22 -17.20 -4.24
C VAL A 183 -10.76 -17.39 -3.91
N VAL A 184 -9.89 -17.22 -4.93
CA VAL A 184 -8.45 -17.36 -4.79
C VAL A 184 -7.86 -16.02 -4.34
N THR A 185 -6.99 -16.07 -3.32
CA THR A 185 -6.29 -14.88 -2.82
C THR A 185 -4.90 -15.23 -2.28
N GLY A 186 -4.09 -14.21 -2.02
CA GLY A 186 -2.79 -14.34 -1.36
C GLY A 186 -2.90 -14.46 0.16
N ILE A 187 -1.80 -14.77 0.81
CA ILE A 187 -1.71 -15.05 2.25
C ILE A 187 -2.22 -13.87 3.10
N SER A 188 -1.80 -12.63 2.77
CA SER A 188 -2.18 -11.42 3.54
C SER A 188 -3.68 -11.19 3.60
N MET A 189 -4.42 -11.53 2.52
CA MET A 189 -5.87 -11.35 2.47
C MET A 189 -6.63 -12.49 3.12
N GLY A 190 -6.00 -13.66 3.29
CA GLY A 190 -6.64 -14.85 3.85
C GLY A 190 -7.48 -14.59 5.10
N PRO A 191 -6.90 -13.98 6.16
CA PRO A 191 -7.62 -13.68 7.41
C PRO A 191 -8.74 -12.64 7.27
N LEU A 192 -8.68 -11.79 6.26
CA LEU A 192 -9.61 -10.67 6.06
C LEU A 192 -10.84 -11.03 5.22
N MET A 193 -10.75 -12.12 4.45
CA MET A 193 -11.81 -12.52 3.51
C MET A 193 -13.04 -13.18 4.14
N PRO A 194 -12.96 -14.00 5.21
CA PRO A 194 -14.11 -14.76 5.70
C PRO A 194 -15.36 -13.90 5.97
N PRO A 195 -15.30 -12.75 6.68
CA PRO A 195 -16.49 -11.93 6.91
C PRO A 195 -17.17 -11.45 5.60
N LEU A 196 -16.35 -11.08 4.61
CA LEU A 196 -16.85 -10.62 3.31
C LEU A 196 -17.53 -11.76 2.53
N LEU A 197 -16.95 -12.97 2.56
CA LEU A 197 -17.51 -14.14 1.90
C LEU A 197 -18.81 -14.60 2.56
N ASP A 198 -18.94 -14.45 3.88
CA ASP A 198 -20.16 -14.73 4.62
C ASP A 198 -21.29 -13.73 4.24
N GLU A 199 -20.96 -12.45 4.06
CA GLU A 199 -21.91 -11.45 3.58
C GLU A 199 -22.40 -11.77 2.16
N LEU A 200 -21.47 -12.07 1.24
CA LEU A 200 -21.78 -12.49 -0.12
C LEU A 200 -22.63 -13.77 -0.16
N SER A 201 -22.32 -14.76 0.69
CA SER A 201 -23.07 -16.00 0.80
C SER A 201 -24.51 -15.74 1.26
N ARG A 202 -24.70 -14.89 2.27
CA ARG A 202 -26.03 -14.52 2.76
C ARG A 202 -26.85 -13.75 1.73
N ALA A 203 -26.22 -12.86 0.98
CA ALA A 203 -26.89 -12.05 -0.03
C ALA A 203 -27.32 -12.86 -1.27
N THR A 204 -26.49 -13.83 -1.69
CA THR A 204 -26.70 -14.55 -2.96
C THR A 204 -27.27 -15.95 -2.82
N GLY A 205 -27.14 -16.58 -1.65
CA GLY A 205 -27.44 -18.00 -1.45
C GLY A 205 -26.37 -18.95 -2.03
N ALA A 206 -25.28 -18.41 -2.58
CA ALA A 206 -24.15 -19.21 -3.04
C ALA A 206 -23.21 -19.56 -1.88
N LYS A 207 -22.46 -20.65 -2.04
CA LYS A 207 -21.37 -21.01 -1.12
C LYS A 207 -20.05 -20.47 -1.67
N PHE A 208 -19.41 -19.55 -0.96
CA PHE A 208 -18.07 -19.06 -1.28
C PHE A 208 -17.03 -19.87 -0.50
N GLU A 209 -16.01 -20.36 -1.20
CA GLU A 209 -14.90 -21.11 -0.63
C GLU A 209 -13.61 -20.33 -0.80
N LEU A 210 -12.96 -19.98 0.32
CA LEU A 210 -11.70 -19.28 0.31
C LEU A 210 -10.54 -20.21 -0.05
N ILE A 211 -9.70 -19.79 -0.99
CA ILE A 211 -8.53 -20.50 -1.48
C ILE A 211 -7.30 -19.58 -1.31
N VAL A 212 -6.65 -19.71 -0.15
CA VAL A 212 -5.41 -18.98 0.12
C VAL A 212 -4.24 -19.65 -0.59
N THR A 213 -3.47 -18.87 -1.35
CA THR A 213 -2.43 -19.40 -2.25
C THR A 213 -1.09 -18.70 -1.97
N GLU A 214 -0.04 -19.49 -1.84
CA GLU A 214 1.34 -18.99 -1.71
C GLU A 214 1.91 -18.65 -3.08
N ASN A 215 2.77 -17.62 -3.09
CA ASN A 215 3.50 -17.21 -4.29
C ASN A 215 4.79 -18.01 -4.44
N SER A 216 4.85 -18.87 -5.43
CA SER A 216 6.05 -19.68 -5.70
C SER A 216 7.06 -18.96 -6.60
N LEU A 217 6.61 -18.00 -7.43
CA LEU A 217 7.50 -17.29 -8.35
C LEU A 217 8.33 -16.23 -7.64
N PHE A 218 7.72 -15.45 -6.76
CA PHE A 218 8.41 -14.37 -6.07
C PHE A 218 8.87 -14.74 -4.66
N GLY A 219 8.46 -15.91 -4.16
CA GLY A 219 8.81 -16.43 -2.86
C GLY A 219 7.79 -16.14 -1.75
N PRO A 220 7.95 -16.77 -0.56
CA PRO A 220 6.95 -16.77 0.51
C PRO A 220 6.75 -15.41 1.18
N THR A 221 7.70 -14.50 1.03
CA THR A 221 7.58 -13.12 1.52
C THR A 221 6.66 -12.25 0.66
N THR A 222 6.32 -12.70 -0.56
CA THR A 222 5.38 -12.03 -1.45
C THR A 222 3.98 -12.57 -1.18
N THR A 223 3.21 -11.87 -0.38
CA THR A 223 1.93 -12.34 0.18
C THR A 223 0.69 -11.74 -0.50
N THR A 224 0.90 -10.77 -1.39
CA THR A 224 -0.19 -10.07 -2.10
C THR A 224 -0.80 -10.91 -3.22
N ALA A 225 -2.13 -10.85 -3.35
CA ALA A 225 -2.88 -11.57 -4.38
C ALA A 225 -2.54 -11.12 -5.80
N GLY A 226 -2.26 -9.82 -6.01
CA GLY A 226 -1.98 -9.24 -7.32
C GLY A 226 -0.70 -9.74 -7.99
N LEU A 227 0.19 -10.41 -7.25
CA LEU A 227 1.43 -10.99 -7.77
C LEU A 227 1.38 -12.52 -7.91
N LEU A 228 0.23 -13.16 -7.63
CA LEU A 228 0.07 -14.59 -7.89
C LEU A 228 0.13 -14.88 -9.38
N VAL A 229 0.89 -15.91 -9.74
CA VAL A 229 0.98 -16.36 -11.14
C VAL A 229 0.01 -17.49 -11.43
N GLY A 230 -0.34 -17.67 -12.70
CA GLY A 230 -1.28 -18.72 -13.12
C GLY A 230 -0.89 -20.14 -12.70
N ALA A 231 0.42 -20.42 -12.52
CA ALA A 231 0.90 -21.70 -12.01
C ALA A 231 0.50 -21.94 -10.54
N ASP A 232 0.58 -20.89 -9.70
CA ASP A 232 0.19 -20.95 -8.29
C ASP A 232 -1.31 -21.18 -8.15
N ILE A 233 -2.10 -20.43 -8.92
CA ILE A 233 -3.56 -20.57 -8.94
C ILE A 233 -3.96 -21.98 -9.38
N ARG A 234 -3.36 -22.51 -10.44
CA ARG A 234 -3.64 -23.85 -10.94
C ARG A 234 -3.31 -24.92 -9.90
N ARG A 235 -2.15 -24.85 -9.25
CA ARG A 235 -1.76 -25.75 -8.17
C ARG A 235 -2.80 -25.74 -7.04
N ALA A 236 -3.18 -24.58 -6.55
CA ALA A 236 -4.14 -24.42 -5.47
C ALA A 236 -5.54 -24.98 -5.81
N LEU A 237 -5.92 -25.00 -7.09
CA LEU A 237 -7.17 -25.57 -7.54
C LEU A 237 -7.07 -27.10 -7.74
N THR A 238 -5.92 -27.63 -8.17
CA THR A 238 -5.73 -29.07 -8.42
C THR A 238 -5.64 -29.87 -7.12
N ASP A 239 -5.00 -29.31 -6.08
CA ASP A 239 -4.82 -29.98 -4.78
C ASP A 239 -6.14 -30.16 -3.99
N ARG A 240 -7.28 -29.73 -4.54
CA ARG A 240 -8.64 -29.85 -3.94
C ARG A 240 -9.52 -30.90 -4.60
N HIS A 241 -8.99 -31.64 -5.57
CA HIS A 241 -9.63 -32.82 -6.19
C HIS A 241 -8.97 -34.09 -5.67
#